data_10fee0e77bcb3d85c5bb6206756f7923
#
_entry.id   10fee0e77bcb3d85c5bb6206756f7923
#
_cell.length_a   1.000
_cell.length_b   1.000
_cell.length_c   1.000
_cell.angle_alpha   90.00
_cell.angle_beta   90.00
_cell.angle_gamma   90.00
#
_symmetry.space_group_name_H-M   'P 1'
#
loop_
_entity.id
_entity.type
_entity.pdbx_description
1 polymer ?
#
loop_
_entity_poly.entity_id
_entity_poly.type
_entity_poly.pdbx_seq_one_letter_code
_entity_poly.pdbx_strand_id
1 'polypeptide(L)' 'MEIPKEQILQLLQERGATEQVSQADQQLPDQVDPEQHSDLLSSLGVDPQELISKFGGGIGGALS' A
#
# COMPACT_ATOMS: atom_id res chain seq x y z
N MET A 1 6.22 -2.28 -10.30
CA MET A 1 4.83 -2.02 -9.96
C MET A 1 4.75 -0.81 -9.06
N GLU A 2 3.90 0.12 -9.40
CA GLU A 2 3.76 1.34 -8.62
C GLU A 2 2.30 1.56 -8.26
N ILE A 3 2.08 1.94 -7.01
CA ILE A 3 0.74 2.19 -6.49
C ILE A 3 0.69 3.64 -6.06
N PRO A 4 -0.32 4.41 -6.49
CA PRO A 4 -0.44 5.78 -6.01
C PRO A 4 -0.56 5.82 -4.49
N LYS A 5 0.12 6.77 -3.88
CA LYS A 5 0.09 6.90 -2.43
C LYS A 5 -1.34 7.00 -1.92
N GLU A 6 -2.21 7.65 -2.67
CA GLU A 6 -3.59 7.83 -2.26
C GLU A 6 -4.29 6.50 -2.01
N GLN A 7 -3.99 5.50 -2.82
CA GLN A 7 -4.62 4.20 -2.64
C GLN A 7 -4.23 3.58 -1.31
N ILE A 8 -2.98 3.76 -0.93
CA ILE A 8 -2.51 3.23 0.35
C ILE A 8 -3.17 4.00 1.50
N LEU A 9 -3.28 5.30 1.35
CA LEU A 9 -3.93 6.11 2.38
C LEU A 9 -5.39 5.70 2.56
N GLN A 10 -6.09 5.45 1.46
CA GLN A 10 -7.47 4.99 1.54
C GLN A 10 -7.57 3.65 2.26
N LEU A 11 -6.66 2.75 1.95
CA LEU A 11 -6.66 1.44 2.59
C LEU A 11 -6.51 1.58 4.09
N LEU A 12 -5.61 2.43 4.52
CA LEU A 12 -5.41 2.67 5.95
C LEU A 12 -6.64 3.30 6.59
N GLN A 13 -7.28 4.21 5.89
CA GLN A 13 -8.49 4.84 6.39
C GLN A 13 -9.61 3.83 6.57
N GLU A 14 -9.75 2.94 5.61
CA GLU A 14 -10.79 1.92 5.67
C GLU A 14 -10.59 0.97 6.84
N ARG A 15 -9.34 0.78 7.22
CA ARG A 15 -9.01 -0.07 8.36
C ARG A 15 -9.13 0.65 9.68
N GLY A 16 -9.39 1.95 9.65
CA GLY A 16 -9.43 2.73 10.88
C GLY A 16 -8.07 3.10 11.40
N ALA A 17 -7.02 2.93 10.61
CA ALA A 17 -5.66 3.22 11.03
C ALA A 17 -5.31 4.67 10.70
N THR A 18 -6.04 5.59 11.30
CA THR A 18 -5.92 7.00 10.95
C THR A 18 -4.57 7.59 11.30
N GLU A 19 -3.94 7.09 12.36
CA GLU A 19 -2.60 7.58 12.71
C GLU A 19 -1.59 7.20 11.64
N GLN A 20 -1.73 6.00 11.09
CA GLN A 20 -0.84 5.55 10.04
C GLN A 20 -1.06 6.31 8.75
N VAL A 21 -2.28 6.79 8.51
CA VAL A 21 -2.55 7.60 7.32
C VAL A 21 -1.66 8.83 7.31
N SER A 22 -1.58 9.53 8.43
CA SER A 22 -0.76 10.73 8.51
C SER A 22 0.72 10.40 8.29
N GLN A 23 1.19 9.33 8.93
CA GLN A 23 2.59 8.94 8.76
C GLN A 23 2.89 8.52 7.33
N ALA A 24 1.99 7.76 6.74
CA ALA A 24 2.17 7.30 5.37
C ALA A 24 2.21 8.46 4.40
N ASP A 25 1.35 9.43 4.61
CA ASP A 25 1.33 10.61 3.74
C ASP A 25 2.67 11.34 3.75
N GLN A 26 3.32 11.36 4.90
CA GLN A 26 4.60 12.06 5.03
C GLN A 26 5.78 11.23 4.56
N GLN A 27 5.71 9.92 4.75
CA GLN A 27 6.87 9.07 4.49
C GLN A 27 6.87 8.44 3.11
N LEU A 28 5.71 8.25 2.51
CA LEU A 28 5.63 7.56 1.22
C LEU A 28 5.77 8.55 0.07
N PRO A 29 6.44 8.13 -1.02
CA PRO A 29 6.46 8.95 -2.23
C PRO A 29 5.10 8.91 -2.93
N ASP A 30 4.94 9.75 -3.94
CA ASP A 30 3.69 9.79 -4.70
C ASP A 30 3.36 8.44 -5.32
N GLN A 31 4.39 7.74 -5.78
CA GLN A 31 4.25 6.40 -6.32
C GLN A 31 5.00 5.43 -5.43
N VAL A 32 4.32 4.42 -4.96
CA VAL A 32 4.87 3.49 -4.00
C VAL A 32 5.06 2.13 -4.66
N ASP A 33 6.26 1.59 -4.53
CA ASP A 33 6.55 0.24 -5.01
C ASP A 33 6.58 -0.70 -3.81
N PRO A 34 5.62 -1.60 -3.69
CA PRO A 34 5.57 -2.48 -2.52
C PRO A 34 6.78 -3.37 -2.38
N GLU A 35 7.49 -3.63 -3.47
CA GLU A 35 8.71 -4.43 -3.39
C GLU A 35 9.89 -3.61 -2.89
N GLN A 36 10.03 -2.38 -3.39
CA GLN A 36 11.12 -1.52 -2.95
C GLN A 36 10.88 -0.90 -1.59
N HIS A 37 9.62 -0.63 -1.28
CA HIS A 37 9.26 0.05 -0.04
C HIS A 37 8.66 -0.91 0.98
N SER A 38 8.98 -2.20 0.88
CA SER A 38 8.38 -3.20 1.75
C SER A 38 8.67 -2.92 3.23
N ASP A 39 9.89 -2.51 3.54
CA ASP A 39 10.24 -2.21 4.94
C ASP A 39 9.42 -1.03 5.46
N LEU A 40 9.28 -0.01 4.64
CA LEU A 40 8.53 1.18 5.03
C LEU A 40 7.06 0.82 5.23
N LEU A 41 6.50 0.06 4.31
CA LEU A 41 5.10 -0.35 4.41
C LEU A 41 4.87 -1.19 5.65
N SER A 42 5.79 -2.11 5.94
CA SER A 42 5.65 -2.93 7.13
C SER A 42 5.66 -2.08 8.40
N SER A 43 6.51 -1.07 8.43
CA SER A 43 6.57 -0.21 9.62
C SER A 43 5.30 0.62 9.77
N LEU A 44 4.58 0.84 8.68
CA LEU A 44 3.31 1.56 8.73
C LEU A 44 2.11 0.63 8.97
N GLY A 45 2.37 -0.66 9.14
CA GLY A 45 1.31 -1.61 9.38
C GLY A 45 0.63 -2.09 8.11
N VAL A 46 1.26 -1.88 6.97
CA VAL A 46 0.71 -2.32 5.69
C VAL A 46 1.50 -3.51 5.19
N ASP A 47 0.79 -4.55 4.80
CA ASP A 47 1.43 -5.75 4.28
C ASP A 47 1.73 -5.54 2.80
N PRO A 48 3.02 -5.53 2.41
CA PRO A 48 3.35 -5.35 0.99
C PRO A 48 2.73 -6.43 0.11
N GLN A 49 2.62 -7.64 0.61
CA GLN A 49 2.01 -8.72 -0.14
C GLN A 49 0.55 -8.44 -0.43
N GLU A 50 -0.14 -7.85 0.52
CA GLU A 50 -1.53 -7.49 0.34
C GLU A 50 -1.68 -6.46 -0.76
N LEU A 51 -0.78 -5.49 -0.80
CA LEU A 51 -0.81 -4.50 -1.86
C LEU A 51 -0.59 -5.13 -3.22
N ILE A 52 0.36 -6.05 -3.30
CA ILE A 52 0.64 -6.74 -4.55
C ILE A 52 -0.59 -7.51 -5.00
N SER A 53 -1.26 -8.17 -4.07
CA SER A 53 -2.47 -8.91 -4.40
C SER A 53 -3.59 -8.02 -4.89
N LYS A 54 -3.77 -6.88 -4.22
CA LYS A 54 -4.90 -6.01 -4.54
C LYS A 54 -4.66 -5.18 -5.79
N PHE A 55 -3.45 -4.73 -5.99
CA PHE A 55 -3.20 -3.74 -7.03
C PHE A 55 -2.34 -4.27 -8.17
N GLY A 56 -1.56 -5.28 -7.91
CA GLY A 56 -0.66 -5.80 -8.93
C GLY A 56 -0.97 -7.22 -9.32
N GLY A 57 -1.10 -8.08 -8.34
CA GLY A 57 -1.34 -9.48 -8.61
C GLY A 57 -2.74 -9.79 -9.09
N GLY A 58 -3.62 -8.81 -8.99
CA GLY A 58 -4.99 -9.03 -9.38
C GLY A 58 -5.16 -9.49 -10.81
N ILE A 59 -4.20 -9.17 -11.62
CA ILE A 59 -4.26 -9.58 -13.01
C ILE A 59 -4.35 -11.08 -13.12
N GLY A 60 -3.47 -11.75 -12.43
CA GLY A 60 -3.51 -13.19 -12.43
C GLY A 60 -4.80 -13.72 -11.87
N GLY A 61 -5.26 -13.09 -10.81
CA GLY A 61 -6.52 -13.48 -10.21
C GLY A 61 -7.68 -13.26 -11.13
N ALA A 62 -7.63 -12.21 -11.89
CA ALA A 62 -8.73 -11.90 -12.80
C ALA A 62 -8.90 -12.96 -13.86
N LEU A 63 -7.83 -13.62 -14.20
CA LEU A 63 -7.89 -14.63 -15.22
C LEU A 63 -8.45 -15.95 -14.72
N SER A 64 -8.42 -16.14 -13.47
CA SER A 64 -8.86 -17.38 -12.91
C SER A 64 -10.36 -17.40 -12.65
#